data_c256de0452ab3543082a84f6217f86ca
#
_entry.id   c256de0452ab3543082a84f6217f86ca
#
_cell.length_a   1.000
_cell.length_b   1.000
_cell.length_c   1.000
_cell.angle_alpha   90.00
_cell.angle_beta   90.00
_cell.angle_gamma   90.00
#
_symmetry.space_group_name_H-M   'P 1'
#
loop_
_entity.id
_entity.type
_entity.pdbx_description
1 polymer ?
#
loop_
_entity_poly.entity_id
_entity_poly.type
_entity_poly.pdbx_seq_one_letter_code
_entity_poly.pdbx_strand_id
1 'polypeptide(L)'
;MRRNRGFTLVELIVVVVILGILAATALPRFINLGSSARTAAIQGLGGSVSSALNLVAAMTGVSGTGTPGEQIDITWITIGGTPMRIWNGYPDRWCDGIGVSQQGFTAPGGGCYLSAAAVPYGNFTFYGYGNGQIPGGDAGWRIESAPDPAQCSVQYTYNGSGTPVVTVNTSGC
;
A
#
# COMPACT_ATOMS: atom_id res chain seq x y z
N MET A 1 -27.71 43.59 40.06
CA MET A 1 -28.47 42.71 39.12
C MET A 1 -27.74 42.70 37.79
N ARG A 2 -27.17 41.57 37.36
CA ARG A 2 -26.56 41.42 36.01
C ARG A 2 -27.67 41.22 34.98
N ARG A 3 -27.81 42.14 34.04
CA ARG A 3 -28.74 42.01 32.89
C ARG A 3 -28.20 40.88 31.98
N ASN A 4 -28.86 39.73 31.95
CA ASN A 4 -28.64 38.73 30.91
C ASN A 4 -29.11 39.29 29.58
N ARG A 5 -28.15 39.58 28.68
CA ARG A 5 -28.46 39.93 27.30
C ARG A 5 -28.70 38.62 26.55
N GLY A 6 -29.90 38.34 26.14
CA GLY A 6 -30.22 37.21 25.26
C GLY A 6 -29.77 37.48 23.82
N PHE A 7 -29.44 36.42 23.09
CA PHE A 7 -29.15 36.46 21.65
C PHE A 7 -30.41 36.92 20.87
N THR A 8 -30.22 37.78 19.89
CA THR A 8 -31.30 38.13 18.97
C THR A 8 -31.48 37.09 17.88
N LEU A 9 -32.68 36.91 17.38
CA LEU A 9 -32.98 35.98 16.29
C LEU A 9 -32.20 36.34 15.02
N VAL A 10 -31.96 37.63 14.77
CA VAL A 10 -31.19 38.14 13.63
C VAL A 10 -29.72 37.73 13.72
N GLU A 11 -29.08 37.81 14.91
CA GLU A 11 -27.72 37.36 15.12
C GLU A 11 -27.55 35.85 14.80
N LEU A 12 -28.54 35.04 15.20
CA LEU A 12 -28.50 33.61 14.91
C LEU A 12 -28.63 33.33 13.40
N ILE A 13 -29.57 33.98 12.72
CA ILE A 13 -29.80 33.80 11.28
C ILE A 13 -28.54 34.19 10.46
N VAL A 14 -27.95 35.35 10.77
CA VAL A 14 -26.73 35.82 10.08
C VAL A 14 -25.60 34.85 10.23
N VAL A 15 -25.35 34.29 11.44
CA VAL A 15 -24.29 33.29 11.67
C VAL A 15 -24.57 32.02 10.86
N VAL A 16 -25.80 31.51 10.86
CA VAL A 16 -26.13 30.28 10.11
C VAL A 16 -25.97 30.48 8.60
N VAL A 17 -26.35 31.65 8.07
CA VAL A 17 -26.16 31.96 6.64
C VAL A 17 -24.67 32.02 6.28
N ILE A 18 -23.83 32.69 7.09
CA ILE A 18 -22.40 32.77 6.85
C ILE A 18 -21.74 31.37 6.94
N LEU A 19 -22.10 30.55 7.93
CA LEU A 19 -21.63 29.20 8.06
C LEU A 19 -22.04 28.32 6.87
N GLY A 20 -23.27 28.49 6.36
CA GLY A 20 -23.78 27.79 5.19
C GLY A 20 -22.98 28.12 3.93
N ILE A 21 -22.63 29.37 3.69
CA ILE A 21 -21.81 29.78 2.55
C ILE A 21 -20.40 29.25 2.68
N LEU A 22 -19.77 29.32 3.87
CA LEU A 22 -18.44 28.79 4.12
C LEU A 22 -18.40 27.27 3.96
N ALA A 23 -19.41 26.55 4.45
CA ALA A 23 -19.52 25.10 4.28
C ALA A 23 -19.62 24.70 2.81
N ALA A 24 -20.42 25.41 2.00
CA ALA A 24 -20.58 25.13 0.58
C ALA A 24 -19.27 25.25 -0.22
N THR A 25 -18.38 26.16 0.17
CA THR A 25 -17.07 26.36 -0.49
C THR A 25 -15.98 25.44 0.05
N ALA A 26 -16.09 24.96 1.29
CA ALA A 26 -15.09 24.10 1.94
C ALA A 26 -15.22 22.62 1.51
N LEU A 27 -16.44 22.13 1.33
CA LEU A 27 -16.71 20.71 1.06
C LEU A 27 -15.95 20.14 -0.15
N PRO A 28 -15.90 20.79 -1.33
CA PRO A 28 -15.16 20.26 -2.49
C PRO A 28 -13.65 20.13 -2.25
N ARG A 29 -13.09 21.01 -1.43
CA ARG A 29 -11.66 21.00 -1.12
C ARG A 29 -11.26 19.80 -0.25
N PHE A 30 -12.11 19.39 0.70
CA PHE A 30 -11.83 18.24 1.56
C PHE A 30 -11.88 16.90 0.80
N ILE A 31 -12.77 16.77 -0.17
CA ILE A 31 -12.85 15.56 -1.02
C ILE A 31 -11.57 15.41 -1.84
N ASN A 32 -11.05 16.49 -2.42
CA ASN A 32 -9.81 16.47 -3.19
C ASN A 32 -8.58 16.18 -2.33
N LEU A 33 -8.55 16.61 -1.06
CA LEU A 33 -7.46 16.30 -0.13
C LEU A 33 -7.36 14.79 0.14
N GLY A 34 -8.48 14.10 0.29
CA GLY A 34 -8.52 12.65 0.49
C GLY A 34 -7.92 11.89 -0.68
N SER A 35 -8.30 12.24 -1.91
CA SER A 35 -7.74 11.65 -3.13
C SER A 35 -6.24 11.93 -3.26
N SER A 36 -5.83 13.18 -3.06
CA SER A 36 -4.42 13.58 -3.12
C SER A 36 -3.57 12.83 -2.08
N ALA A 37 -4.08 12.66 -0.86
CA ALA A 37 -3.39 11.94 0.20
C ALA A 37 -3.21 10.45 -0.14
N ARG A 38 -4.26 9.78 -0.67
CA ARG A 38 -4.16 8.38 -1.12
C ARG A 38 -3.18 8.24 -2.29
N THR A 39 -3.26 9.14 -3.27
CA THR A 39 -2.32 9.16 -4.41
C THR A 39 -0.88 9.28 -3.94
N ALA A 40 -0.57 10.24 -3.06
CA ALA A 40 0.77 10.42 -2.51
C ALA A 40 1.24 9.19 -1.71
N ALA A 41 0.35 8.56 -0.93
CA ALA A 41 0.66 7.35 -0.17
C ALA A 41 1.00 6.16 -1.09
N ILE A 42 0.22 5.93 -2.14
CA ILE A 42 0.47 4.87 -3.13
C ILE A 42 1.77 5.12 -3.90
N GLN A 43 2.04 6.36 -4.32
CA GLN A 43 3.30 6.72 -4.98
C GLN A 43 4.51 6.52 -4.06
N GLY A 44 4.40 6.93 -2.80
CA GLY A 44 5.44 6.71 -1.80
C GLY A 44 5.73 5.22 -1.57
N LEU A 45 4.68 4.40 -1.45
CA LEU A 45 4.82 2.96 -1.32
C LEU A 45 5.46 2.35 -2.58
N GLY A 46 5.06 2.76 -3.78
CA GLY A 46 5.66 2.29 -5.04
C GLY A 46 7.15 2.60 -5.12
N GLY A 47 7.56 3.78 -4.68
CA GLY A 47 8.97 4.16 -4.57
C GLY A 47 9.73 3.28 -3.56
N SER A 48 9.12 2.99 -2.40
CA SER A 48 9.69 2.08 -1.39
C SER A 48 9.87 0.66 -1.92
N VAL A 49 8.85 0.11 -2.59
CA VAL A 49 8.90 -1.22 -3.22
C VAL A 49 10.02 -1.28 -4.27
N SER A 50 10.10 -0.29 -5.15
CA SER A 50 11.16 -0.23 -6.18
C SER A 50 12.56 -0.15 -5.57
N SER A 51 12.72 0.62 -4.49
CA SER A 51 13.99 0.72 -3.77
C SER A 51 14.37 -0.60 -3.10
N ALA A 52 13.41 -1.30 -2.50
CA ALA A 52 13.62 -2.61 -1.90
C ALA A 52 14.03 -3.66 -2.95
N LEU A 53 13.41 -3.65 -4.14
CA LEU A 53 13.81 -4.53 -5.25
C LEU A 53 15.27 -4.32 -5.65
N ASN A 54 15.70 -3.07 -5.81
CA ASN A 54 17.07 -2.76 -6.19
C ASN A 54 18.06 -3.22 -5.10
N LEU A 55 17.70 -3.05 -3.82
CA LEU A 55 18.53 -3.51 -2.70
C LEU A 55 18.66 -5.03 -2.70
N VAL A 56 17.54 -5.76 -2.84
CA VAL A 56 17.54 -7.22 -2.86
C VAL A 56 18.35 -7.73 -4.06
N ALA A 57 18.15 -7.17 -5.25
CA ALA A 57 18.91 -7.54 -6.44
C ALA A 57 20.42 -7.31 -6.26
N ALA A 58 20.80 -6.21 -5.64
CA ALA A 58 22.21 -5.93 -5.32
C ALA A 58 22.78 -6.95 -4.30
N MET A 59 22.02 -7.29 -3.26
CA MET A 59 22.43 -8.28 -2.24
C MET A 59 22.58 -9.67 -2.85
N THR A 60 21.62 -10.13 -3.64
CA THR A 60 21.69 -11.45 -4.30
C THR A 60 22.79 -11.51 -5.36
N GLY A 61 23.08 -10.39 -6.04
CA GLY A 61 24.18 -10.29 -6.98
C GLY A 61 25.57 -10.38 -6.34
N VAL A 62 25.71 -9.88 -5.11
CA VAL A 62 27.00 -9.89 -4.37
C VAL A 62 27.16 -11.15 -3.51
N SER A 63 26.12 -11.57 -2.81
CA SER A 63 26.17 -12.66 -1.80
C SER A 63 25.65 -13.99 -2.34
N GLY A 64 25.25 -14.04 -3.60
CA GLY A 64 24.56 -15.19 -4.17
C GLY A 64 23.05 -15.18 -3.84
N THR A 65 22.35 -16.21 -4.33
CA THR A 65 20.89 -16.29 -4.22
C THR A 65 20.40 -16.78 -2.85
N GLY A 66 21.31 -16.95 -1.87
CA GLY A 66 20.95 -17.37 -0.51
C GLY A 66 20.91 -18.89 -0.32
N THR A 67 20.20 -19.33 0.73
CA THR A 67 20.06 -20.77 1.05
C THR A 67 19.00 -21.39 0.16
N PRO A 68 19.27 -22.57 -0.47
CA PRO A 68 18.26 -23.27 -1.27
C PRO A 68 16.97 -23.54 -0.49
N GLY A 69 15.83 -23.31 -1.13
CA GLY A 69 14.51 -23.61 -0.62
C GLY A 69 14.00 -24.99 -1.07
N GLU A 70 12.70 -25.23 -0.87
CA GLU A 70 12.06 -26.50 -1.25
C GLU A 70 11.90 -26.69 -2.76
N GLN A 71 11.98 -25.62 -3.54
CA GLN A 71 11.90 -25.60 -5.00
C GLN A 71 13.23 -25.19 -5.61
N ILE A 72 13.56 -25.70 -6.79
CA ILE A 72 14.87 -25.54 -7.44
C ILE A 72 15.29 -24.08 -7.60
N ASP A 73 14.33 -23.18 -7.87
CA ASP A 73 14.60 -21.77 -8.16
C ASP A 73 14.29 -20.83 -6.97
N ILE A 74 13.89 -21.40 -5.84
CA ILE A 74 13.54 -20.64 -4.63
C ILE A 74 14.69 -20.73 -3.63
N THR A 75 15.07 -19.58 -3.12
CA THR A 75 16.11 -19.45 -2.09
C THR A 75 15.61 -18.52 -0.98
N TRP A 76 16.29 -18.51 0.15
CA TRP A 76 15.99 -17.67 1.29
C TRP A 76 17.20 -16.82 1.64
N ILE A 77 16.96 -15.51 1.79
CA ILE A 77 17.93 -14.57 2.36
C ILE A 77 17.37 -13.97 3.65
N THR A 78 18.23 -13.43 4.49
CA THR A 78 17.80 -12.73 5.71
C THR A 78 18.22 -11.28 5.63
N ILE A 79 17.25 -10.37 5.74
CA ILE A 79 17.47 -8.92 5.74
C ILE A 79 16.95 -8.37 7.07
N GLY A 80 17.82 -7.75 7.87
CA GLY A 80 17.44 -7.18 9.16
C GLY A 80 16.81 -8.18 10.13
N GLY A 81 17.20 -9.48 10.06
CA GLY A 81 16.61 -10.54 10.87
C GLY A 81 15.33 -11.16 10.30
N THR A 82 14.79 -10.63 9.21
CA THR A 82 13.58 -11.17 8.56
C THR A 82 13.96 -12.07 7.39
N PRO A 83 13.56 -13.34 7.39
CA PRO A 83 13.73 -14.22 6.23
C PRO A 83 12.86 -13.76 5.08
N MET A 84 13.42 -13.70 3.90
CA MET A 84 12.76 -13.29 2.67
C MET A 84 12.92 -14.39 1.61
N ARG A 85 11.79 -14.76 1.02
CA ARG A 85 11.75 -15.71 -0.09
C ARG A 85 12.15 -15.03 -1.40
N ILE A 86 13.12 -15.64 -2.07
CA ILE A 86 13.73 -15.15 -3.31
C ILE A 86 13.47 -16.15 -4.42
N TRP A 87 13.07 -15.66 -5.58
CA TRP A 87 12.93 -16.42 -6.80
C TRP A 87 13.86 -15.84 -7.86
N ASN A 88 14.85 -16.62 -8.29
CA ASN A 88 15.85 -16.21 -9.29
C ASN A 88 16.43 -14.80 -9.05
N GLY A 89 16.84 -14.52 -7.79
CA GLY A 89 17.52 -13.28 -7.42
C GLY A 89 16.62 -12.11 -7.06
N TYR A 90 15.31 -12.25 -7.14
CA TYR A 90 14.33 -11.21 -6.78
C TYR A 90 13.32 -11.72 -5.75
N PRO A 91 12.69 -10.82 -4.96
CA PRO A 91 11.62 -11.23 -4.06
C PRO A 91 10.51 -11.98 -4.81
N ASP A 92 10.10 -13.12 -4.27
CA ASP A 92 8.97 -13.85 -4.80
C ASP A 92 7.66 -13.07 -4.57
N ARG A 93 6.64 -13.33 -5.33
CA ARG A 93 5.33 -12.66 -5.35
C ARG A 93 4.39 -13.04 -4.18
N TRP A 94 4.94 -13.60 -3.12
CA TRP A 94 4.23 -13.94 -1.90
C TRP A 94 4.51 -12.95 -0.78
N CYS A 95 3.76 -13.03 0.32
CA CYS A 95 3.92 -12.13 1.45
C CYS A 95 5.27 -12.30 2.15
N ASP A 96 5.86 -13.50 2.13
CA ASP A 96 7.19 -13.81 2.62
C ASP A 96 8.33 -13.48 1.61
N GLY A 97 7.96 -13.08 0.42
CA GLY A 97 8.85 -12.51 -0.60
C GLY A 97 8.73 -11.00 -0.64
N ILE A 98 7.95 -10.48 -1.64
CA ILE A 98 7.82 -9.03 -1.83
C ILE A 98 7.11 -8.33 -0.65
N GLY A 99 6.21 -9.02 0.06
CA GLY A 99 5.52 -8.46 1.22
C GLY A 99 6.51 -8.00 2.30
N VAL A 100 7.38 -8.90 2.76
CA VAL A 100 8.37 -8.63 3.82
C VAL A 100 9.51 -7.70 3.38
N SER A 101 9.57 -7.32 2.12
CA SER A 101 10.51 -6.29 1.66
C SER A 101 10.20 -4.91 2.24
N GLN A 102 8.99 -4.70 2.73
CA GLN A 102 8.59 -3.46 3.35
C GLN A 102 8.81 -3.50 4.86
N GLN A 103 9.48 -2.48 5.38
CA GLN A 103 9.76 -2.38 6.81
C GLN A 103 8.47 -2.36 7.64
N GLY A 104 8.40 -3.21 8.66
CA GLY A 104 7.23 -3.34 9.53
C GLY A 104 6.12 -4.22 8.97
N PHE A 105 6.29 -4.78 7.78
CA PHE A 105 5.38 -5.82 7.28
C PHE A 105 5.64 -7.13 8.03
N THR A 106 4.58 -7.79 8.47
CA THR A 106 4.66 -9.07 9.17
C THR A 106 3.89 -10.12 8.38
N ALA A 107 4.61 -11.15 7.93
CA ALA A 107 3.97 -12.29 7.28
C ALA A 107 3.12 -13.08 8.28
N PRO A 108 1.94 -13.58 7.87
CA PRO A 108 1.08 -14.40 8.74
C PRO A 108 1.77 -15.67 9.20
N GLY A 109 1.52 -16.09 10.45
CA GLY A 109 2.16 -17.24 11.08
C GLY A 109 1.84 -18.62 10.47
N GLY A 110 0.94 -18.71 9.51
CA GLY A 110 0.61 -19.93 8.76
C GLY A 110 1.28 -20.04 7.40
N GLY A 111 2.17 -19.10 7.09
CA GLY A 111 2.79 -18.98 5.76
C GLY A 111 1.91 -18.24 4.76
N CYS A 112 2.52 -17.85 3.66
CA CYS A 112 1.89 -17.02 2.62
C CYS A 112 1.16 -17.83 1.54
N TYR A 113 1.23 -19.15 1.61
CA TYR A 113 0.63 -20.08 0.65
C TYR A 113 -0.86 -20.32 0.82
N LEU A 114 -1.43 -19.93 1.95
CA LEU A 114 -2.86 -20.03 2.15
C LEU A 114 -3.50 -18.88 1.37
N SER A 115 -3.77 -19.22 0.13
CA SER A 115 -4.61 -18.53 -0.84
C SER A 115 -5.25 -17.26 -0.28
N ALA A 116 -4.86 -16.13 -0.86
CA ALA A 116 -5.70 -14.96 -0.77
C ALA A 116 -5.80 -14.28 0.60
N ALA A 117 -4.90 -14.52 1.53
CA ALA A 117 -4.90 -13.75 2.76
C ALA A 117 -4.56 -12.29 2.47
N ALA A 118 -5.55 -11.43 2.68
CA ALA A 118 -5.32 -10.01 2.75
C ALA A 118 -4.49 -9.72 4.00
N VAL A 119 -3.29 -9.19 3.84
CA VAL A 119 -2.40 -8.87 4.96
C VAL A 119 -2.41 -7.36 5.19
N PRO A 120 -2.96 -6.88 6.31
CA PRO A 120 -2.95 -5.46 6.64
C PRO A 120 -1.51 -4.93 6.78
N TYR A 121 -1.25 -3.76 6.22
CA TYR A 121 0.01 -3.04 6.32
C TYR A 121 -0.24 -1.53 6.42
N GLY A 122 -0.36 -1.00 7.62
CA GLY A 122 -0.75 0.38 7.84
C GLY A 122 -2.10 0.71 7.20
N ASN A 123 -2.11 1.68 6.29
CA ASN A 123 -3.31 2.06 5.52
C ASN A 123 -3.50 1.22 4.25
N PHE A 124 -2.64 0.25 4.02
CA PHE A 124 -2.67 -0.62 2.85
C PHE A 124 -3.08 -2.04 3.23
N THR A 125 -3.53 -2.79 2.25
CA THR A 125 -3.71 -4.23 2.34
C THR A 125 -2.87 -4.89 1.26
N PHE A 126 -2.01 -5.82 1.66
CA PHE A 126 -1.22 -6.64 0.74
C PHE A 126 -2.03 -7.83 0.26
N TYR A 127 -1.89 -8.14 -1.01
CA TYR A 127 -2.43 -9.33 -1.66
C TYR A 127 -1.33 -10.06 -2.40
N GLY A 128 -1.16 -11.34 -2.11
CA GLY A 128 -0.19 -12.20 -2.76
C GLY A 128 -0.71 -12.83 -4.05
N TYR A 129 0.16 -13.62 -4.68
CA TYR A 129 -0.13 -14.30 -5.92
C TYR A 129 -1.39 -15.17 -5.87
N GLY A 130 -2.17 -15.12 -6.94
CA GLY A 130 -3.39 -15.92 -7.07
C GLY A 130 -4.63 -15.34 -6.41
N ASN A 131 -4.52 -14.22 -5.70
CA ASN A 131 -5.65 -13.57 -5.04
C ASN A 131 -6.63 -12.91 -6.02
N GLY A 132 -6.15 -12.41 -7.16
CA GLY A 132 -6.96 -11.69 -8.15
C GLY A 132 -7.41 -10.29 -7.73
N GLN A 133 -6.98 -9.81 -6.55
CA GLN A 133 -7.35 -8.49 -6.03
C GLN A 133 -6.46 -7.36 -6.51
N ILE A 134 -5.35 -7.69 -7.18
CA ILE A 134 -4.42 -6.76 -7.82
C ILE A 134 -4.51 -6.94 -9.34
N PRO A 135 -5.39 -6.21 -10.03
CA PRO A 135 -5.53 -6.33 -11.48
C PRO A 135 -4.25 -5.91 -12.19
N GLY A 136 -3.76 -6.76 -13.09
CA GLY A 136 -2.53 -6.51 -13.85
C GLY A 136 -1.23 -6.76 -13.10
N GLY A 137 -1.27 -7.23 -11.83
CA GLY A 137 -0.12 -7.65 -11.07
C GLY A 137 -0.25 -9.06 -10.51
N ASP A 138 0.87 -9.69 -10.16
CA ASP A 138 0.88 -10.98 -9.47
C ASP A 138 0.60 -10.82 -7.98
N ALA A 139 1.10 -9.73 -7.39
CA ALA A 139 0.95 -9.35 -5.99
C ALA A 139 0.94 -7.83 -5.86
N GLY A 140 0.65 -7.32 -4.67
CA GLY A 140 0.74 -5.89 -4.44
C GLY A 140 -0.05 -5.38 -3.24
N TRP A 141 -0.14 -4.08 -3.15
CA TRP A 141 -0.84 -3.36 -2.08
C TRP A 141 -1.89 -2.43 -2.67
N ARG A 142 -3.00 -2.29 -1.99
CA ARG A 142 -4.03 -1.31 -2.34
C ARG A 142 -4.59 -0.62 -1.10
N ILE A 143 -5.28 0.50 -1.29
CA ILE A 143 -5.99 1.22 -0.23
C ILE A 143 -7.47 0.85 -0.31
N GLU A 144 -7.95 0.09 0.69
CA GLU A 144 -9.34 -0.41 0.71
C GLU A 144 -10.39 0.70 0.82
N SER A 145 -10.02 1.84 1.41
CA SER A 145 -10.90 3.03 1.54
C SER A 145 -10.92 3.93 0.30
N ALA A 146 -10.23 3.55 -0.77
CA ALA A 146 -10.29 4.29 -2.04
C ALA A 146 -11.62 4.07 -2.76
N PRO A 147 -12.07 5.03 -3.58
CA PRO A 147 -13.27 4.86 -4.41
C PRO A 147 -13.23 3.64 -5.33
N ASP A 148 -12.06 3.36 -5.91
CA ASP A 148 -11.76 2.10 -6.61
C ASP A 148 -10.42 1.55 -6.09
N PRO A 149 -10.44 0.63 -5.09
CA PRO A 149 -9.24 0.08 -4.50
C PRO A 149 -8.33 -0.65 -5.50
N ALA A 150 -8.91 -1.30 -6.51
CA ALA A 150 -8.16 -2.01 -7.54
C ALA A 150 -7.30 -1.06 -8.38
N GLN A 151 -7.79 0.16 -8.59
CA GLN A 151 -7.12 1.23 -9.32
C GLN A 151 -6.38 2.22 -8.40
N CYS A 152 -6.28 1.94 -7.10
CA CYS A 152 -5.47 2.67 -6.12
C CYS A 152 -4.49 1.70 -5.48
N SER A 153 -3.46 1.28 -6.25
CA SER A 153 -2.64 0.12 -5.94
C SER A 153 -1.18 0.27 -6.41
N VAL A 154 -0.29 -0.41 -5.70
CA VAL A 154 1.05 -0.78 -6.17
C VAL A 154 1.01 -2.22 -6.61
N GLN A 155 1.35 -2.49 -7.84
CA GLN A 155 1.29 -3.80 -8.47
C GLN A 155 2.72 -4.32 -8.69
N TYR A 156 2.95 -5.56 -8.31
CA TYR A 156 4.20 -6.28 -8.51
C TYR A 156 3.96 -7.45 -9.44
N THR A 157 4.71 -7.51 -10.53
CA THR A 157 4.60 -8.58 -11.52
C THR A 157 5.95 -9.26 -11.69
N TYR A 158 6.00 -10.56 -11.45
CA TYR A 158 7.20 -11.36 -11.62
C TYR A 158 6.87 -12.83 -11.88
N ASN A 159 7.43 -13.38 -12.94
CA ASN A 159 7.23 -14.77 -13.36
C ASN A 159 8.48 -15.67 -13.17
N GLY A 160 9.47 -15.19 -12.41
CA GLY A 160 10.74 -15.91 -12.19
C GLY A 160 11.77 -15.71 -13.30
N SER A 161 11.49 -14.88 -14.29
CA SER A 161 12.41 -14.60 -15.40
C SER A 161 12.51 -13.10 -15.66
N GLY A 162 13.74 -12.65 -15.95
CA GLY A 162 13.99 -11.22 -16.18
C GLY A 162 13.91 -10.38 -14.92
N THR A 163 13.58 -9.10 -15.08
CA THR A 163 13.45 -8.14 -13.98
C THR A 163 11.98 -7.96 -13.61
N PRO A 164 11.62 -7.99 -12.31
CA PRO A 164 10.27 -7.68 -11.87
C PRO A 164 9.82 -6.29 -12.29
N VAL A 165 8.51 -6.13 -12.49
CA VAL A 165 7.90 -4.84 -12.82
C VAL A 165 7.07 -4.35 -11.64
N VAL A 166 7.27 -3.09 -11.25
CA VAL A 166 6.43 -2.38 -10.28
C VAL A 166 5.63 -1.34 -11.03
N THR A 167 4.31 -1.43 -10.93
CA THR A 167 3.37 -0.47 -11.53
C THR A 167 2.60 0.24 -10.43
N VAL A 168 2.52 1.56 -10.50
CA VAL A 168 1.75 2.39 -9.55
C VAL A 168 0.48 2.87 -10.26
N ASN A 169 -0.68 2.47 -9.75
CA ASN A 169 -1.96 2.89 -10.27
C ASN A 169 -2.67 3.81 -9.26
N THR A 170 -2.98 5.02 -9.69
CA THR A 170 -3.58 6.07 -8.85
C THR A 170 -4.92 6.56 -9.37
N SER A 171 -5.43 5.99 -10.48
CA SER A 171 -6.66 6.45 -11.14
C SER A 171 -7.92 6.28 -10.30
N GLY A 172 -7.90 5.35 -9.35
CA GLY A 172 -9.00 5.06 -8.42
C GLY A 172 -8.82 5.66 -7.02
N CYS A 173 -7.76 6.43 -6.77
CA CYS A 173 -7.50 7.01 -5.47
C CYS A 173 -8.42 8.20 -5.17
#